data_b635633a27d3c0c42db5d8e546657134
#
_entry.id   b635633a27d3c0c42db5d8e546657134
#
_cell.length_a   1.000
_cell.length_b   1.000
_cell.length_c   1.000
_cell.angle_alpha   90.00
_cell.angle_beta   90.00
_cell.angle_gamma   90.00
#
_symmetry.space_group_name_H-M   'P 1'
#
loop_
_entity.id
_entity.type
_entity.pdbx_description
1 polymer ?
#
loop_
_entity_poly.entity_id
_entity_poly.type
_entity_poly.pdbx_seq_one_letter_code
_entity_poly.pdbx_strand_id
1 'polypeptide(L)'
;MRSVTPSIESAVSRLAPGFRALSIVVESAPVANPAIAEQALAEACQAVQQDDVPWAQAHLAAWDEAFSAFGAKAKRTPCSAQALRKRVLKEGSLPAIDPVVDIYNAISIRYAVPVGGENLAAYRGEPRLAIARGDEPFDTLKSAEPVVEYPEPGEVIWRDDIGVTCRRWNWRQGVRTRLDSGAQTMWFILESLPAMPLSALQEAGERLVGYLQQLMPGARASITLLQADGEGDLR
;
A
#
# COMPACT_ATOMS: atom_id res chain seq x y z
N MET A 1 5.44 10.34 -19.18
CA MET A 1 5.15 9.70 -17.86
C MET A 1 6.17 8.59 -17.63
N ARG A 2 6.83 8.58 -16.48
CA ARG A 2 7.71 7.45 -16.10
C ARG A 2 6.84 6.20 -15.99
N SER A 3 7.20 5.13 -16.69
CA SER A 3 6.57 3.82 -16.49
C SER A 3 7.27 3.09 -15.36
N VAL A 4 6.52 2.30 -14.63
CA VAL A 4 6.98 1.37 -13.61
C VAL A 4 6.43 0.01 -13.94
N THR A 5 7.27 -1.02 -13.88
CA THR A 5 6.88 -2.41 -14.14
C THR A 5 7.15 -3.25 -12.88
N PRO A 6 6.27 -3.17 -11.87
CA PRO A 6 6.44 -3.98 -10.69
C PRO A 6 6.36 -5.46 -11.03
N SER A 7 7.15 -6.28 -10.35
CA SER A 7 7.12 -7.73 -10.50
C SER A 7 6.75 -8.43 -9.20
N ILE A 8 6.15 -9.60 -9.30
CA ILE A 8 5.76 -10.45 -8.17
C ILE A 8 6.46 -11.79 -8.35
N GLU A 9 7.29 -12.17 -7.39
CA GLU A 9 7.92 -13.49 -7.42
C GLU A 9 6.87 -14.62 -7.31
N SER A 10 7.04 -15.69 -8.08
CA SER A 10 6.14 -16.84 -8.07
C SER A 10 5.98 -17.49 -6.68
N ALA A 11 7.00 -17.38 -5.83
CA ALA A 11 6.92 -17.84 -4.45
C ALA A 11 5.88 -17.06 -3.63
N VAL A 12 5.73 -15.75 -3.87
CA VAL A 12 4.69 -14.92 -3.23
C VAL A 12 3.31 -15.32 -3.72
N SER A 13 3.15 -15.59 -5.01
CA SER A 13 1.87 -16.05 -5.59
C SER A 13 1.40 -17.37 -4.97
N ARG A 14 2.34 -18.26 -4.63
CA ARG A 14 2.03 -19.52 -3.91
C ARG A 14 1.61 -19.30 -2.45
N LEU A 15 2.15 -18.28 -1.77
CA LEU A 15 1.76 -17.93 -0.40
C LEU A 15 0.36 -17.31 -0.32
N ALA A 16 -0.03 -16.55 -1.34
CA ALA A 16 -1.33 -15.90 -1.41
C ALA A 16 -1.95 -16.07 -2.79
N PRO A 17 -2.53 -17.24 -3.09
CA PRO A 17 -3.20 -17.49 -4.36
C PRO A 17 -4.29 -16.46 -4.66
N GLY A 18 -4.30 -15.93 -5.87
CA GLY A 18 -5.25 -14.91 -6.30
C GLY A 18 -4.94 -13.49 -5.77
N PHE A 19 -3.73 -13.25 -5.25
CA PHE A 19 -3.24 -11.90 -4.96
C PHE A 19 -3.31 -11.01 -6.20
N ARG A 20 -3.79 -9.80 -6.02
CA ARG A 20 -3.92 -8.78 -7.06
C ARG A 20 -3.49 -7.44 -6.52
N ALA A 21 -2.95 -6.59 -7.38
CA ALA A 21 -2.64 -5.22 -7.00
C ALA A 21 -2.94 -4.23 -8.13
N LEU A 22 -3.32 -3.01 -7.78
CA LEU A 22 -3.30 -1.89 -8.71
C LEU A 22 -2.00 -1.11 -8.51
N SER A 23 -1.19 -1.05 -9.55
CA SER A 23 -0.02 -0.18 -9.65
C SER A 23 -0.46 1.15 -10.27
N ILE A 24 -0.34 2.24 -9.53
CA ILE A 24 -0.77 3.57 -9.97
C ILE A 24 0.44 4.50 -9.95
N VAL A 25 0.80 5.05 -11.10
CA VAL A 25 1.84 6.08 -11.22
C VAL A 25 1.19 7.43 -11.41
N VAL A 26 1.61 8.42 -10.62
CA VAL A 26 1.11 9.79 -10.69
C VAL A 26 2.27 10.74 -10.91
N GLU A 27 2.24 11.50 -12.01
CA GLU A 27 3.04 12.71 -12.17
C GLU A 27 2.33 13.86 -11.48
N SER A 28 2.92 14.39 -10.42
CA SER A 28 2.31 15.41 -9.57
C SER A 28 2.19 16.76 -10.28
N ALA A 29 1.34 17.59 -9.73
CA ALA A 29 1.24 19.02 -9.99
C ALA A 29 1.25 19.77 -8.65
N PRO A 30 1.36 21.08 -8.62
CA PRO A 30 1.27 21.83 -7.37
C PRO A 30 -0.01 21.55 -6.61
N VAL A 31 0.10 21.36 -5.30
CA VAL A 31 -1.05 21.22 -4.41
C VAL A 31 -1.83 22.53 -4.40
N ALA A 32 -3.10 22.46 -4.82
CA ALA A 32 -3.98 23.61 -4.87
C ALA A 32 -5.12 23.54 -3.84
N ASN A 33 -5.58 22.33 -3.50
CA ASN A 33 -6.80 22.13 -2.70
C ASN A 33 -6.55 21.19 -1.51
N PRO A 34 -5.73 21.55 -0.51
CA PRO A 34 -5.37 20.65 0.60
C PRO A 34 -6.58 20.19 1.44
N ALA A 35 -7.67 20.96 1.51
CA ALA A 35 -8.88 20.59 2.22
C ALA A 35 -9.54 19.29 1.70
N ILE A 36 -9.28 18.89 0.45
CA ILE A 36 -9.76 17.62 -0.11
C ILE A 36 -9.22 16.43 0.69
N ALA A 37 -7.96 16.49 1.12
CA ALA A 37 -7.34 15.43 1.88
C ALA A 37 -7.95 15.28 3.28
N GLU A 38 -8.15 16.40 3.97
CA GLU A 38 -8.78 16.41 5.30
C GLU A 38 -10.21 15.88 5.24
N GLN A 39 -10.98 16.31 4.23
CA GLN A 39 -12.34 15.84 4.02
C GLN A 39 -12.37 14.34 3.72
N ALA A 40 -11.55 13.86 2.79
CA ALA A 40 -11.48 12.45 2.42
C ALA A 40 -11.13 11.57 3.63
N LEU A 41 -10.17 11.99 4.46
CA LEU A 41 -9.77 11.28 5.66
C LEU A 41 -10.90 11.23 6.70
N ALA A 42 -11.57 12.37 6.94
CA ALA A 42 -12.69 12.44 7.89
C ALA A 42 -13.87 11.56 7.45
N GLU A 43 -14.27 11.62 6.16
CA GLU A 43 -15.32 10.77 5.60
C GLU A 43 -14.99 9.28 5.69
N ALA A 44 -13.73 8.89 5.41
CA ALA A 44 -13.28 7.51 5.54
C ALA A 44 -13.33 7.01 6.99
N CYS A 45 -12.90 7.83 7.95
CA CYS A 45 -12.98 7.50 9.37
C CYS A 45 -14.43 7.33 9.85
N GLN A 46 -15.32 8.18 9.39
CA GLN A 46 -16.76 8.08 9.70
C GLN A 46 -17.38 6.83 9.10
N ALA A 47 -17.07 6.51 7.86
CA ALA A 47 -17.63 5.38 7.14
C ALA A 47 -17.32 4.04 7.84
N VAL A 48 -16.09 3.84 8.31
CA VAL A 48 -15.70 2.62 9.04
C VAL A 48 -16.51 2.40 10.32
N GLN A 49 -16.99 3.49 10.92
CA GLN A 49 -17.75 3.43 12.17
C GLN A 49 -19.26 3.24 11.95
N GLN A 50 -19.79 3.62 10.80
CA GLN A 50 -21.23 3.71 10.54
C GLN A 50 -21.70 2.80 9.41
N ASP A 51 -20.93 2.66 8.36
CA ASP A 51 -21.32 1.97 7.11
C ASP A 51 -20.09 1.32 6.47
N ASP A 52 -19.64 0.22 7.07
CA ASP A 52 -18.46 -0.49 6.61
C ASP A 52 -18.71 -1.29 5.32
N VAL A 53 -17.63 -1.48 4.54
CA VAL A 53 -17.73 -2.28 3.31
C VAL A 53 -17.93 -3.76 3.64
N PRO A 54 -18.78 -4.48 2.88
CA PRO A 54 -19.18 -5.84 3.24
C PRO A 54 -18.05 -6.87 3.23
N TRP A 55 -16.98 -6.62 2.48
CA TRP A 55 -15.81 -7.51 2.41
C TRP A 55 -14.76 -7.26 3.49
N ALA A 56 -14.87 -6.18 4.28
CA ALA A 56 -13.80 -5.73 5.19
C ALA A 56 -13.31 -6.83 6.12
N GLN A 57 -14.21 -7.49 6.84
CA GLN A 57 -13.83 -8.52 7.80
C GLN A 57 -13.13 -9.71 7.12
N ALA A 58 -13.71 -10.22 6.02
CA ALA A 58 -13.17 -11.36 5.30
C ALA A 58 -11.82 -11.04 4.66
N HIS A 59 -11.68 -9.83 4.09
CA HIS A 59 -10.44 -9.40 3.45
C HIS A 59 -9.30 -9.20 4.47
N LEU A 60 -9.57 -8.58 5.62
CA LEU A 60 -8.57 -8.41 6.67
C LEU A 60 -8.18 -9.75 7.32
N ALA A 61 -9.12 -10.69 7.46
CA ALA A 61 -8.81 -12.05 7.91
C ALA A 61 -7.91 -12.80 6.91
N ALA A 62 -8.17 -12.66 5.61
CA ALA A 62 -7.31 -13.24 4.58
C ALA A 62 -5.87 -12.67 4.61
N TRP A 63 -5.71 -11.38 4.94
CA TRP A 63 -4.39 -10.79 5.18
C TRP A 63 -3.70 -11.37 6.42
N ASP A 64 -4.42 -11.62 7.51
CA ASP A 64 -3.87 -12.28 8.71
C ASP A 64 -3.37 -13.69 8.39
N GLU A 65 -4.07 -14.43 7.53
CA GLU A 65 -3.66 -15.76 7.04
C GLU A 65 -2.40 -15.65 6.15
N ALA A 66 -2.37 -14.71 5.19
CA ALA A 66 -1.22 -14.50 4.33
C ALA A 66 0.03 -14.13 5.15
N PHE A 67 -0.10 -13.27 6.16
CA PHE A 67 1.01 -12.91 7.06
C PHE A 67 1.49 -14.11 7.88
N SER A 68 0.57 -14.95 8.35
CA SER A 68 0.91 -16.17 9.08
C SER A 68 1.63 -17.19 8.22
N ALA A 69 1.32 -17.25 6.92
CA ALA A 69 1.94 -18.19 5.98
C ALA A 69 3.45 -17.96 5.78
N PHE A 70 3.93 -16.73 5.94
CA PHE A 70 5.37 -16.44 5.95
C PHE A 70 5.95 -16.18 7.35
N GLY A 71 5.27 -16.60 8.41
CA GLY A 71 5.76 -16.55 9.78
C GLY A 71 5.59 -15.21 10.51
N ALA A 72 4.94 -14.23 9.92
CA ALA A 72 4.65 -12.98 10.61
C ALA A 72 3.53 -13.16 11.65
N LYS A 73 3.64 -12.40 12.75
CA LYS A 73 2.63 -12.43 13.81
C LYS A 73 1.60 -11.31 13.57
N ALA A 74 0.55 -11.58 12.78
CA ALA A 74 -0.45 -10.61 12.38
C ALA A 74 -1.04 -9.78 13.56
N LYS A 75 -1.21 -10.38 14.74
CA LYS A 75 -1.65 -9.65 15.94
C LYS A 75 -0.67 -8.54 16.39
N ARG A 76 0.64 -8.69 16.14
CA ARG A 76 1.67 -7.72 16.50
C ARG A 76 2.01 -6.77 15.35
N THR A 77 1.96 -7.30 14.14
CA THR A 77 2.32 -6.60 12.91
C THR A 77 1.22 -6.85 11.87
N PRO A 78 0.04 -6.25 12.05
CA PRO A 78 -1.07 -6.41 11.12
C PRO A 78 -0.75 -5.74 9.77
N CYS A 79 -1.49 -6.06 8.73
CA CYS A 79 -1.43 -5.31 7.48
C CYS A 79 -1.79 -3.83 7.72
N SER A 80 -1.32 -2.92 6.85
CA SER A 80 -1.49 -1.47 7.03
C SER A 80 -2.96 -1.05 7.17
N ALA A 81 -3.85 -1.61 6.34
CA ALA A 81 -5.28 -1.33 6.41
C ALA A 81 -5.89 -1.70 7.77
N GLN A 82 -5.54 -2.87 8.30
CA GLN A 82 -6.02 -3.30 9.61
C GLN A 82 -5.47 -2.42 10.73
N ALA A 83 -4.21 -2.00 10.66
CA ALA A 83 -3.60 -1.10 11.65
C ALA A 83 -4.30 0.26 11.68
N LEU A 84 -4.52 0.87 10.51
CA LEU A 84 -5.22 2.16 10.38
C LEU A 84 -6.65 2.07 10.90
N ARG A 85 -7.41 1.05 10.48
CA ARG A 85 -8.80 0.86 10.87
C ARG A 85 -8.97 0.59 12.38
N LYS A 86 -8.09 -0.23 12.98
CA LYS A 86 -8.08 -0.43 14.44
C LYS A 86 -7.87 0.89 15.18
N ARG A 87 -7.00 1.75 14.67
CA ARG A 87 -6.76 3.06 15.26
C ARG A 87 -7.98 3.96 15.14
N VAL A 88 -8.63 4.02 13.96
CA VAL A 88 -9.87 4.78 13.76
C VAL A 88 -10.99 4.30 14.71
N LEU A 89 -11.20 2.99 14.81
CA LEU A 89 -12.23 2.44 15.71
C LEU A 89 -11.96 2.73 17.19
N LYS A 90 -10.70 2.88 17.58
CA LYS A 90 -10.31 3.20 18.96
C LYS A 90 -10.34 4.69 19.26
N GLU A 91 -9.85 5.54 18.33
CA GLU A 91 -9.57 6.96 18.57
C GLU A 91 -10.63 7.87 17.91
N GLY A 92 -11.49 7.31 17.05
CA GLY A 92 -12.53 8.03 16.30
C GLY A 92 -12.02 8.70 15.01
N SER A 93 -10.74 9.04 14.94
CA SER A 93 -10.13 9.74 13.80
C SER A 93 -8.63 9.44 13.69
N LEU A 94 -8.03 9.89 12.60
CA LEU A 94 -6.57 9.94 12.44
C LEU A 94 -6.13 11.40 12.34
N PRO A 95 -4.93 11.73 12.86
CA PRO A 95 -4.33 13.04 12.62
C PRO A 95 -3.92 13.19 11.16
N ALA A 96 -4.06 14.38 10.61
CA ALA A 96 -3.49 14.74 9.32
C ALA A 96 -1.96 14.72 9.39
N ILE A 97 -1.32 14.22 8.33
CA ILE A 97 0.15 14.09 8.23
C ILE A 97 0.66 14.90 7.03
N ASP A 98 0.20 14.56 5.85
CA ASP A 98 0.52 15.17 4.56
C ASP A 98 -0.66 14.93 3.63
N PRO A 99 -1.09 15.90 2.79
CA PRO A 99 -2.29 15.76 1.99
C PRO A 99 -2.32 14.51 1.09
N VAL A 100 -1.18 14.11 0.53
CA VAL A 100 -1.10 12.89 -0.30
C VAL A 100 -1.18 11.64 0.57
N VAL A 101 -0.51 11.65 1.72
CA VAL A 101 -0.56 10.54 2.70
C VAL A 101 -1.97 10.37 3.24
N ASP A 102 -2.65 11.45 3.57
CA ASP A 102 -4.00 11.43 4.12
C ASP A 102 -5.01 10.89 3.11
N ILE A 103 -4.87 11.20 1.81
CA ILE A 103 -5.70 10.65 0.75
C ILE A 103 -5.52 9.13 0.63
N TYR A 104 -4.29 8.62 0.53
CA TYR A 104 -4.14 7.17 0.38
C TYR A 104 -4.48 6.41 1.67
N ASN A 105 -4.31 7.00 2.84
CA ASN A 105 -4.82 6.46 4.10
C ASN A 105 -6.35 6.42 4.11
N ALA A 106 -7.03 7.46 3.61
CA ALA A 106 -8.49 7.49 3.47
C ALA A 106 -8.99 6.34 2.59
N ILE A 107 -8.36 6.09 1.45
CA ILE A 107 -8.67 4.94 0.58
C ILE A 107 -8.45 3.63 1.30
N SER A 108 -7.32 3.45 1.97
CA SER A 108 -7.00 2.25 2.73
C SER A 108 -8.05 1.94 3.80
N ILE A 109 -8.46 2.97 4.55
CA ILE A 109 -9.48 2.86 5.59
C ILE A 109 -10.85 2.53 4.99
N ARG A 110 -11.30 3.31 4.00
CA ARG A 110 -12.63 3.19 3.40
C ARG A 110 -12.87 1.85 2.74
N TYR A 111 -11.87 1.32 2.03
CA TYR A 111 -11.99 0.09 1.25
C TYR A 111 -11.43 -1.15 1.96
N ALA A 112 -10.91 -1.02 3.17
CA ALA A 112 -10.23 -2.09 3.90
C ALA A 112 -9.13 -2.77 3.06
N VAL A 113 -8.36 -1.97 2.32
CA VAL A 113 -7.32 -2.40 1.39
C VAL A 113 -5.97 -1.81 1.77
N PRO A 114 -4.89 -2.57 1.90
CA PRO A 114 -3.55 -2.02 2.06
C PRO A 114 -3.19 -1.11 0.88
N VAL A 115 -2.73 0.09 1.19
CA VAL A 115 -2.22 1.04 0.19
C VAL A 115 -0.84 1.50 0.62
N GLY A 116 0.15 1.29 -0.25
CA GLY A 116 1.48 1.87 -0.15
C GLY A 116 1.61 3.08 -1.08
N GLY A 117 2.29 4.12 -0.63
CA GLY A 117 2.64 5.28 -1.45
C GLY A 117 4.14 5.54 -1.36
N GLU A 118 4.84 5.65 -2.50
CA GLU A 118 6.29 5.75 -2.55
C GLU A 118 6.77 6.78 -3.59
N ASN A 119 7.89 7.45 -3.29
CA ASN A 119 8.54 8.39 -4.18
C ASN A 119 9.42 7.64 -5.18
N LEU A 120 9.00 7.58 -6.44
CA LEU A 120 9.74 6.88 -7.50
C LEU A 120 11.15 7.44 -7.78
N ALA A 121 11.41 8.70 -7.48
CA ALA A 121 12.73 9.27 -7.66
C ALA A 121 13.79 8.62 -6.74
N ALA A 122 13.36 8.05 -5.62
CA ALA A 122 14.22 7.35 -4.66
C ALA A 122 14.49 5.88 -5.01
N TYR A 123 13.77 5.31 -5.98
CA TYR A 123 13.96 3.93 -6.42
C TYR A 123 15.22 3.75 -7.26
N ARG A 124 15.85 2.59 -7.11
CA ARG A 124 16.91 2.09 -8.00
C ARG A 124 16.43 0.77 -8.61
N GLY A 125 16.21 0.79 -9.93
CA GLY A 125 15.54 -0.31 -10.64
C GLY A 125 14.03 -0.31 -10.43
N GLU A 126 13.41 -1.46 -10.66
CA GLU A 126 11.96 -1.64 -10.60
C GLU A 126 11.52 -2.23 -9.23
N PRO A 127 10.32 -1.88 -8.75
CA PRO A 127 9.75 -2.49 -7.55
C PRO A 127 9.56 -4.00 -7.73
N ARG A 128 9.91 -4.78 -6.72
CA ARG A 128 9.72 -6.23 -6.69
C ARG A 128 9.10 -6.68 -5.38
N LEU A 129 8.01 -7.43 -5.46
CA LEU A 129 7.45 -8.15 -4.32
C LEU A 129 8.12 -9.52 -4.27
N ALA A 130 8.88 -9.78 -3.23
CA ALA A 130 9.84 -10.88 -3.15
C ALA A 130 9.84 -11.55 -1.79
N ILE A 131 10.45 -12.74 -1.73
CA ILE A 131 10.79 -13.40 -0.46
C ILE A 131 12.19 -12.96 -0.03
N ALA A 132 12.28 -12.43 1.17
CA ALA A 132 13.54 -11.97 1.74
C ALA A 132 14.54 -13.11 1.99
N ARG A 133 15.80 -12.85 1.69
CA ARG A 133 16.92 -13.73 2.06
C ARG A 133 17.45 -13.42 3.46
N GLY A 134 17.16 -12.22 3.97
CA GLY A 134 17.62 -11.75 5.28
C GLY A 134 18.86 -10.85 5.23
N ASP A 135 19.38 -10.57 4.04
CA ASP A 135 20.56 -9.72 3.83
C ASP A 135 20.23 -8.37 3.15
N GLU A 136 18.95 -8.12 2.82
CA GLU A 136 18.51 -6.89 2.22
C GLU A 136 18.41 -5.76 3.26
N PRO A 137 19.11 -4.63 3.06
CA PRO A 137 19.05 -3.52 4.01
C PRO A 137 17.67 -2.84 3.99
N PHE A 138 17.20 -2.46 5.16
CA PHE A 138 15.96 -1.72 5.36
C PHE A 138 16.23 -0.47 6.18
N ASP A 139 16.15 0.69 5.53
CA ASP A 139 16.35 1.99 6.17
C ASP A 139 15.12 2.37 7.00
N THR A 140 15.30 2.59 8.28
CA THR A 140 14.21 2.92 9.20
C THR A 140 14.66 3.89 10.30
N LEU A 141 13.73 4.26 11.18
CA LEU A 141 14.01 5.07 12.37
C LEU A 141 13.72 4.25 13.63
N LYS A 142 14.65 4.30 14.58
CA LYS A 142 14.47 3.79 15.94
C LYS A 142 14.71 4.94 16.93
N SER A 143 13.69 5.28 17.72
CA SER A 143 13.74 6.46 18.61
C SER A 143 14.16 7.75 17.89
N ALA A 144 13.62 7.96 16.67
CA ALA A 144 13.93 9.06 15.74
C ALA A 144 15.37 9.06 15.15
N GLU A 145 16.21 8.09 15.47
CA GLU A 145 17.56 7.96 14.91
C GLU A 145 17.54 7.02 13.70
N PRO A 146 18.25 7.36 12.60
CA PRO A 146 18.40 6.49 11.45
C PRO A 146 19.09 5.18 11.81
N VAL A 147 18.50 4.06 11.43
CA VAL A 147 19.07 2.72 11.59
C VAL A 147 18.81 1.89 10.35
N VAL A 148 19.69 0.91 10.10
CA VAL A 148 19.48 -0.13 9.09
C VAL A 148 19.09 -1.41 9.82
N GLU A 149 17.93 -1.95 9.49
CA GLU A 149 17.46 -3.27 9.91
C GLU A 149 17.54 -4.24 8.74
N TYR A 150 17.32 -5.52 9.02
CA TYR A 150 17.22 -6.56 7.99
C TYR A 150 15.92 -7.34 8.20
N PRO A 151 15.25 -7.79 7.12
CA PRO A 151 14.10 -8.68 7.25
C PRO A 151 14.53 -10.06 7.76
N GLU A 152 13.59 -10.80 8.31
CA GLU A 152 13.83 -12.22 8.57
C GLU A 152 13.82 -12.99 7.24
N PRO A 153 14.68 -14.01 7.06
CA PRO A 153 14.62 -14.89 5.90
C PRO A 153 13.22 -15.49 5.75
N GLY A 154 12.66 -15.45 4.54
CA GLY A 154 11.29 -15.89 4.27
C GLY A 154 10.21 -14.82 4.41
N GLU A 155 10.53 -13.65 4.95
CA GLU A 155 9.59 -12.52 5.02
C GLU A 155 9.21 -12.04 3.61
N VAL A 156 7.94 -11.74 3.37
CA VAL A 156 7.52 -11.08 2.12
C VAL A 156 7.83 -9.59 2.22
N ILE A 157 8.53 -9.07 1.21
CA ILE A 157 9.00 -7.68 1.17
C ILE A 157 8.76 -7.04 -0.19
N TRP A 158 8.47 -5.74 -0.21
CA TRP A 158 8.74 -4.91 -1.38
C TRP A 158 10.19 -4.44 -1.33
N ARG A 159 10.86 -4.51 -2.47
CA ARG A 159 12.26 -4.09 -2.60
C ARG A 159 12.57 -3.53 -3.98
N ASP A 160 13.70 -2.83 -4.08
CA ASP A 160 14.38 -2.47 -5.34
C ASP A 160 15.79 -3.10 -5.39
N ASP A 161 16.67 -2.55 -6.23
CA ASP A 161 18.06 -3.06 -6.37
C ASP A 161 18.95 -2.74 -5.17
N ILE A 162 18.57 -1.76 -4.34
CA ILE A 162 19.37 -1.35 -3.18
C ILE A 162 18.93 -2.12 -1.92
N GLY A 163 17.64 -2.29 -1.69
CA GLY A 163 17.15 -2.89 -0.47
C GLY A 163 15.63 -2.85 -0.34
N VAL A 164 15.17 -3.08 0.88
CA VAL A 164 13.75 -3.18 1.21
C VAL A 164 13.11 -1.79 1.20
N THR A 165 11.96 -1.66 0.55
CA THR A 165 11.13 -0.44 0.60
C THR A 165 9.95 -0.60 1.54
N CYS A 166 9.39 -1.84 1.67
CA CYS A 166 8.36 -2.13 2.66
C CYS A 166 8.54 -3.55 3.23
N ARG A 167 8.55 -3.67 4.56
CA ARG A 167 8.67 -4.94 5.30
C ARG A 167 7.32 -5.61 5.50
N ARG A 168 7.38 -6.94 5.61
CA ARG A 168 6.22 -7.80 5.85
C ARG A 168 5.07 -7.41 4.94
N TRP A 169 5.36 -7.46 3.65
CA TRP A 169 4.44 -7.11 2.56
C TRP A 169 4.03 -5.63 2.59
N ASN A 170 3.09 -5.27 3.43
CA ASN A 170 2.54 -3.92 3.55
C ASN A 170 2.44 -3.44 5.02
N TRP A 171 3.29 -3.97 5.90
CA TRP A 171 3.25 -3.58 7.31
C TRP A 171 3.98 -2.27 7.59
N ARG A 172 5.23 -2.12 7.10
CA ARG A 172 6.08 -0.99 7.47
C ARG A 172 6.95 -0.53 6.32
N GLN A 173 6.73 0.70 5.88
CA GLN A 173 7.51 1.36 4.84
C GLN A 173 8.86 1.87 5.37
N GLY A 174 9.89 1.79 4.53
CA GLY A 174 11.21 2.37 4.76
C GLY A 174 11.22 3.89 4.68
N VAL A 175 12.31 4.50 5.12
CA VAL A 175 12.46 5.96 5.10
C VAL A 175 12.87 6.46 3.72
N ARG A 176 13.72 5.72 3.01
CA ARG A 176 14.33 6.14 1.74
C ARG A 176 13.31 6.49 0.65
N THR A 177 12.29 5.67 0.51
CA THR A 177 11.24 5.82 -0.52
C THR A 177 9.97 6.48 -0.02
N ARG A 178 9.98 7.01 1.20
CA ARG A 178 8.82 7.66 1.80
C ARG A 178 8.27 8.75 0.89
N LEU A 179 6.95 8.73 0.73
CA LEU A 179 6.21 9.69 -0.06
C LEU A 179 5.78 10.89 0.79
N ASP A 180 5.81 12.05 0.17
CA ASP A 180 5.17 13.27 0.63
C ASP A 180 4.63 14.06 -0.58
N SER A 181 3.91 15.14 -0.33
CA SER A 181 3.31 15.99 -1.35
C SER A 181 4.32 16.74 -2.23
N GLY A 182 5.60 16.74 -1.89
CA GLY A 182 6.69 17.32 -2.68
C GLY A 182 7.24 16.40 -3.77
N ALA A 183 6.87 15.10 -3.75
CA ALA A 183 7.35 14.14 -4.74
C ALA A 183 6.79 14.44 -6.13
N GLN A 184 7.67 14.49 -7.14
CA GLN A 184 7.28 14.77 -8.53
C GLN A 184 6.64 13.57 -9.24
N THR A 185 7.10 12.37 -8.91
CA THR A 185 6.54 11.13 -9.44
C THR A 185 6.25 10.19 -8.27
N MET A 186 4.99 9.90 -8.10
CA MET A 186 4.47 9.09 -7.00
C MET A 186 4.06 7.73 -7.53
N TRP A 187 4.33 6.69 -6.77
CA TRP A 187 3.84 5.34 -7.03
C TRP A 187 2.97 4.88 -5.89
N PHE A 188 1.76 4.42 -6.23
CA PHE A 188 0.85 3.81 -5.27
C PHE A 188 0.62 2.35 -5.65
N ILE A 189 0.53 1.51 -4.64
CA ILE A 189 0.20 0.11 -4.77
C ILE A 189 -0.98 -0.21 -3.85
N LEU A 190 -2.12 -0.61 -4.43
CA LEU A 190 -3.28 -1.08 -3.69
C LEU A 190 -3.30 -2.61 -3.80
N GLU A 191 -3.26 -3.28 -2.68
CA GLU A 191 -3.03 -4.73 -2.63
C GLU A 191 -4.27 -5.47 -2.14
N SER A 192 -4.75 -6.47 -2.88
CA SER A 192 -5.94 -7.20 -2.51
C SER A 192 -5.81 -8.72 -2.63
N LEU A 193 -6.58 -9.39 -1.81
CA LEU A 193 -6.80 -10.83 -1.82
C LEU A 193 -8.22 -11.14 -2.31
N PRO A 194 -8.54 -12.38 -2.71
CA PRO A 194 -9.82 -12.73 -3.36
C PRO A 194 -11.08 -12.33 -2.61
N ALA A 195 -11.02 -12.20 -1.29
CA ALA A 195 -12.17 -11.79 -0.47
C ALA A 195 -12.67 -10.36 -0.78
N MET A 196 -11.81 -9.48 -1.33
CA MET A 196 -12.23 -8.18 -1.85
C MET A 196 -12.64 -8.33 -3.31
N PRO A 197 -13.83 -7.86 -3.76
CA PRO A 197 -14.20 -7.88 -5.17
C PRO A 197 -13.22 -7.09 -6.05
N LEU A 198 -12.93 -7.59 -7.27
CA LEU A 198 -12.04 -6.88 -8.20
C LEU A 198 -12.59 -5.49 -8.57
N SER A 199 -13.91 -5.38 -8.75
CA SER A 199 -14.56 -4.09 -9.01
C SER A 199 -14.35 -3.08 -7.88
N ALA A 200 -14.34 -3.54 -6.63
CA ALA A 200 -14.08 -2.68 -5.48
C ALA A 200 -12.61 -2.22 -5.43
N LEU A 201 -11.66 -3.08 -5.80
CA LEU A 201 -10.26 -2.68 -5.95
C LEU A 201 -10.09 -1.63 -7.05
N GLN A 202 -10.74 -1.82 -8.19
CA GLN A 202 -10.73 -0.86 -9.30
C GLN A 202 -11.33 0.49 -8.88
N GLU A 203 -12.50 0.49 -8.24
CA GLU A 203 -13.13 1.69 -7.69
C GLU A 203 -12.22 2.42 -6.68
N ALA A 204 -11.54 1.68 -5.80
CA ALA A 204 -10.59 2.28 -4.85
C ALA A 204 -9.44 3.00 -5.56
N GLY A 205 -8.89 2.40 -6.63
CA GLY A 205 -7.84 3.02 -7.45
C GLY A 205 -8.32 4.27 -8.20
N GLU A 206 -9.49 4.21 -8.81
CA GLU A 206 -10.10 5.35 -9.52
C GLU A 206 -10.40 6.50 -8.54
N ARG A 207 -10.89 6.19 -7.35
CA ARG A 207 -11.15 7.18 -6.31
C ARG A 207 -9.87 7.82 -5.78
N LEU A 208 -8.81 7.03 -5.59
CA LEU A 208 -7.48 7.57 -5.24
C LEU A 208 -7.01 8.59 -6.27
N VAL A 209 -7.06 8.23 -7.56
CA VAL A 209 -6.67 9.12 -8.65
C VAL A 209 -7.56 10.37 -8.67
N GLY A 210 -8.87 10.22 -8.51
CA GLY A 210 -9.82 11.33 -8.48
C GLY A 210 -9.52 12.34 -7.36
N TYR A 211 -9.22 11.88 -6.16
CA TYR A 211 -8.81 12.76 -5.05
C TYR A 211 -7.46 13.43 -5.31
N LEU A 212 -6.47 12.71 -5.84
CA LEU A 212 -5.17 13.30 -6.16
C LEU A 212 -5.29 14.37 -7.26
N GLN A 213 -6.14 14.17 -8.26
CA GLN A 213 -6.39 15.18 -9.29
C GLN A 213 -7.18 16.40 -8.77
N GLN A 214 -8.03 16.22 -7.78
CA GLN A 214 -8.69 17.34 -7.08
C GLN A 214 -7.71 18.11 -6.19
N LEU A 215 -6.83 17.39 -5.49
CA LEU A 215 -5.74 17.96 -4.68
C LEU A 215 -4.76 18.75 -5.53
N MET A 216 -4.36 18.17 -6.66
CA MET A 216 -3.34 18.66 -7.60
C MET A 216 -3.92 18.75 -9.02
N PRO A 217 -4.68 19.80 -9.36
CA PRO A 217 -5.21 19.99 -10.70
C PRO A 217 -4.07 20.01 -11.74
N GLY A 218 -4.16 19.12 -12.73
CA GLY A 218 -3.11 18.89 -13.73
C GLY A 218 -2.22 17.66 -13.47
N ALA A 219 -2.36 16.99 -12.32
CA ALA A 219 -1.71 15.70 -12.11
C ALA A 219 -2.21 14.66 -13.12
N ARG A 220 -1.27 13.84 -13.61
CA ARG A 220 -1.56 12.77 -14.59
C ARG A 220 -1.31 11.42 -13.96
N ALA A 221 -2.22 10.48 -14.16
CA ALA A 221 -2.13 9.15 -13.59
C ALA A 221 -2.24 8.06 -14.64
N SER A 222 -1.60 6.91 -14.37
CA SER A 222 -1.84 5.64 -15.07
C SER A 222 -2.09 4.54 -14.05
N ILE A 223 -3.02 3.65 -14.38
CA ILE A 223 -3.42 2.52 -13.53
C ILE A 223 -3.13 1.23 -14.30
N THR A 224 -2.47 0.27 -13.66
CA THR A 224 -2.20 -1.05 -14.21
C THR A 224 -2.59 -2.11 -13.18
N LEU A 225 -3.39 -3.10 -13.61
CA LEU A 225 -3.70 -4.25 -12.77
C LEU A 225 -2.55 -5.26 -12.85
N LEU A 226 -2.02 -5.63 -11.70
CA LEU A 226 -1.07 -6.71 -11.52
C LEU A 226 -1.84 -7.93 -10.98
N GLN A 227 -1.67 -9.06 -11.64
CA GLN A 227 -2.15 -10.35 -11.16
C GLN A 227 -0.95 -11.27 -11.12
N ALA A 228 -0.82 -12.02 -10.04
CA ALA A 228 0.13 -13.10 -10.02
C ALA A 228 -0.31 -14.11 -11.08
N ASP A 229 0.53 -14.40 -12.07
CA ASP A 229 0.29 -15.41 -13.07
C ASP A 229 0.09 -16.75 -12.35
N GLY A 230 -1.16 -17.15 -12.20
CA GLY A 230 -1.47 -18.51 -11.84
C GLY A 230 -1.00 -19.37 -12.99
N GLU A 231 -0.12 -20.35 -12.75
CA GLU A 231 0.07 -21.47 -13.68
C GLU A 231 -1.29 -22.13 -13.90
N GLY A 232 -1.99 -21.68 -14.91
CA GLY A 232 -3.30 -22.13 -15.36
C GLY A 232 -3.26 -22.39 -16.84
N ASP A 233 -2.38 -23.27 -17.29
CA ASP A 233 -2.55 -23.99 -18.55
C ASP A 233 -2.09 -25.44 -18.36
N LEU A 234 -2.91 -26.20 -17.67
CA LEU A 234 -2.91 -27.65 -17.83
C LEU A 234 -3.90 -27.96 -18.94
N ARG A 235 -3.35 -28.15 -20.14
CA ARG A 235 -4.00 -28.88 -21.22
C ARG A 235 -4.26 -30.31 -20.81
#